data_78bf74b78a2543a1a2e3f3d3121ee12a
#
_entry.id   78bf74b78a2543a1a2e3f3d3121ee12a
#
_cell.length_a   1.000
_cell.length_b   1.000
_cell.length_c   1.000
_cell.angle_alpha   90.00
_cell.angle_beta   90.00
_cell.angle_gamma   90.00
#
_symmetry.space_group_name_H-M   'P 1'
#
loop_
_entity.id
_entity.type
_entity.pdbx_description
1 polymer ?
#
loop_
_entity_poly.entity_id
_entity_poly.type
_entity_poly.pdbx_seq_one_letter_code
_entity_poly.pdbx_strand_id
1 'polypeptide(L)'
;MNKSLSAIILSAFFFVAGVLHFTHDAELARITPLPYAHQIVWITGIMEFLFASFLLIPKYRRITGILLGLFLLSVLPANINMAINDMPMFGEQLEPWAAWLRVALQFPLIAWILWATGFWHEKKASVARL
;
A
#
# COMPACT_ATOMS: atom_id res chain seq x y z
N MET A 1 18.09 6.39 7.50
CA MET A 1 16.83 6.39 8.29
C MET A 1 16.72 5.05 9.00
N ASN A 2 16.33 5.05 10.27
CA ASN A 2 16.19 3.78 11.00
C ASN A 2 14.84 3.12 10.72
N LYS A 3 14.73 1.84 11.04
CA LYS A 3 13.53 1.05 10.74
C LYS A 3 12.31 1.50 11.55
N SER A 4 12.49 1.91 12.80
CA SER A 4 11.39 2.39 13.63
C SER A 4 10.79 3.69 13.08
N LEU A 5 11.63 4.62 12.64
CA LEU A 5 11.16 5.86 12.02
C LEU A 5 10.44 5.56 10.70
N SER A 6 10.99 4.64 9.89
CA SER A 6 10.33 4.20 8.65
C SER A 6 8.95 3.60 8.93
N ALA A 7 8.83 2.76 9.96
CA ALA A 7 7.53 2.18 10.34
C ALA A 7 6.51 3.26 10.74
N ILE A 8 6.94 4.30 11.45
CA ILE A 8 6.07 5.41 11.84
C ILE A 8 5.61 6.18 10.60
N ILE A 9 6.52 6.48 9.69
CA ILE A 9 6.20 7.20 8.44
C ILE A 9 5.24 6.37 7.59
N LEU A 10 5.51 5.08 7.44
CA LEU A 10 4.64 4.17 6.69
C LEU A 10 3.26 4.06 7.34
N SER A 11 3.20 3.99 8.66
CA SER A 11 1.93 3.97 9.40
C SER A 11 1.11 5.23 9.11
N ALA A 12 1.72 6.40 9.17
CA ALA A 12 1.04 7.67 8.85
C ALA A 12 0.56 7.68 7.40
N PHE A 13 1.38 7.20 6.46
CA PHE A 13 1.04 7.12 5.05
C PHE A 13 -0.20 6.23 4.82
N PHE A 14 -0.23 5.02 5.40
CA PHE A 14 -1.36 4.11 5.21
C PHE A 14 -2.60 4.54 5.99
N PHE A 15 -2.45 5.25 7.10
CA PHE A 15 -3.58 5.85 7.79
C PHE A 15 -4.27 6.89 6.89
N VAL A 16 -3.50 7.78 6.27
CA VAL A 16 -4.03 8.78 5.33
C VAL A 16 -4.67 8.10 4.13
N ALA A 17 -4.02 7.07 3.58
CA ALA A 17 -4.57 6.30 2.47
C ALA A 17 -5.91 5.66 2.83
N GLY A 18 -6.03 5.12 4.03
CA GLY A 18 -7.29 4.57 4.53
C GLY A 18 -8.39 5.61 4.61
N VAL A 19 -8.07 6.82 5.10
CA VAL A 19 -9.03 7.94 5.11
C VAL A 19 -9.51 8.26 3.69
N LEU A 20 -8.57 8.31 2.73
CA LEU A 20 -8.91 8.60 1.33
C LEU A 20 -9.83 7.55 0.72
N HIS A 21 -9.77 6.29 1.16
CA HIS A 21 -10.68 5.25 0.71
C HIS A 21 -12.14 5.54 1.06
N PHE A 22 -12.39 6.30 2.11
CA PHE A 22 -13.74 6.67 2.52
C PHE A 22 -14.17 8.05 2.00
N THR A 23 -13.23 8.98 1.86
CA THR A 23 -13.53 10.33 1.36
C THR A 23 -13.61 10.41 -0.16
N HIS A 24 -12.92 9.52 -0.86
CA HIS A 24 -12.86 9.46 -2.34
C HIS A 24 -13.28 8.09 -2.87
N ASP A 25 -14.22 7.45 -2.19
CA ASP A 25 -14.65 6.08 -2.49
C ASP A 25 -15.20 5.92 -3.90
N ALA A 26 -15.95 6.89 -4.40
CA ALA A 26 -16.51 6.85 -5.75
C ALA A 26 -15.42 6.83 -6.83
N GLU A 27 -14.38 7.64 -6.67
CA GLU A 27 -13.26 7.67 -7.62
C GLU A 27 -12.44 6.38 -7.57
N LEU A 28 -12.17 5.88 -6.37
CA LEU A 28 -11.42 4.63 -6.20
C LEU A 28 -12.21 3.43 -6.72
N ALA A 29 -13.54 3.43 -6.54
CA ALA A 29 -14.40 2.39 -7.10
C ALA A 29 -14.34 2.36 -8.62
N ARG A 30 -14.27 3.54 -9.26
CA ARG A 30 -14.18 3.63 -10.72
C ARG A 30 -12.93 2.97 -11.30
N ILE A 31 -11.79 3.03 -10.61
CA ILE A 31 -10.55 2.41 -11.08
C ILE A 31 -10.45 0.93 -10.73
N THR A 32 -11.32 0.43 -9.87
CA THR A 32 -11.32 -0.97 -9.45
C THR A 32 -12.04 -1.81 -10.51
N PRO A 33 -11.31 -2.71 -11.23
CA PRO A 33 -11.89 -3.46 -12.34
C PRO A 33 -12.60 -4.75 -11.89
N LEU A 34 -13.40 -4.68 -10.83
CA LEU A 34 -14.06 -5.84 -10.23
C LEU A 34 -15.50 -5.49 -9.84
N PRO A 35 -16.41 -6.49 -9.79
CA PRO A 35 -17.74 -6.26 -9.23
C PRO A 35 -17.65 -5.91 -7.74
N TYR A 36 -18.68 -5.24 -7.23
CA TYR A 36 -18.73 -4.77 -5.85
C TYR A 36 -17.59 -3.81 -5.49
N ALA A 37 -17.22 -2.93 -6.45
CA ALA A 37 -16.07 -2.05 -6.31
C ALA A 37 -16.13 -1.14 -5.07
N HIS A 38 -17.30 -0.59 -4.73
CA HIS A 38 -17.44 0.24 -3.53
C HIS A 38 -17.16 -0.54 -2.25
N GLN A 39 -17.67 -1.76 -2.14
CA GLN A 39 -17.44 -2.63 -0.99
C GLN A 39 -15.95 -2.99 -0.88
N ILE A 40 -15.31 -3.28 -2.01
CA ILE A 40 -13.87 -3.55 -2.05
C ILE A 40 -13.08 -2.34 -1.55
N VAL A 41 -13.42 -1.13 -2.00
CA VAL A 41 -12.76 0.09 -1.58
C VAL A 41 -12.90 0.30 -0.06
N TRP A 42 -14.07 0.09 0.50
CA TRP A 42 -14.30 0.24 1.95
C TRP A 42 -13.53 -0.82 2.75
N ILE A 43 -13.53 -2.07 2.30
CA ILE A 43 -12.80 -3.15 2.96
C ILE A 43 -11.30 -2.86 2.93
N THR A 44 -10.76 -2.45 1.78
CA THR A 44 -9.34 -2.13 1.66
C THR A 44 -8.96 -0.92 2.51
N GLY A 45 -9.85 0.06 2.65
CA GLY A 45 -9.64 1.20 3.55
C GLY A 45 -9.53 0.76 5.01
N ILE A 46 -10.41 -0.14 5.45
CA ILE A 46 -10.34 -0.73 6.80
C ILE A 46 -9.04 -1.51 6.97
N MET A 47 -8.64 -2.30 5.98
CA MET A 47 -7.38 -3.04 6.01
C MET A 47 -6.18 -2.10 6.15
N GLU A 48 -6.18 -0.97 5.47
CA GLU A 48 -5.09 0.01 5.58
C GLU A 48 -5.00 0.61 6.98
N PHE A 49 -6.13 0.88 7.64
CA PHE A 49 -6.13 1.31 9.05
C PHE A 49 -5.53 0.24 9.97
N LEU A 50 -5.87 -1.02 9.74
CA LEU A 50 -5.32 -2.13 10.51
C LEU A 50 -3.81 -2.26 10.28
N PHE A 51 -3.36 -2.20 9.03
CA PHE A 51 -1.93 -2.24 8.71
C PHE A 51 -1.18 -1.07 9.37
N ALA A 52 -1.73 0.15 9.27
CA ALA A 52 -1.13 1.31 9.90
C ALA A 52 -0.96 1.11 11.41
N SER A 53 -1.98 0.58 12.07
CA SER A 53 -1.96 0.32 13.51
C SER A 53 -0.93 -0.75 13.87
N PHE A 54 -0.92 -1.88 13.15
CA PHE A 54 0.00 -2.99 13.46
C PHE A 54 1.45 -2.67 13.12
N LEU A 55 1.72 -1.77 12.18
CA LEU A 55 3.09 -1.31 11.92
C LEU A 55 3.72 -0.63 13.12
N LEU A 56 2.92 -0.03 13.99
CA LEU A 56 3.40 0.62 15.21
C LEU A 56 3.73 -0.36 16.32
N ILE A 57 3.32 -1.63 16.21
CA ILE A 57 3.55 -2.65 17.22
C ILE A 57 4.72 -3.52 16.78
N PRO A 58 5.91 -3.43 17.43
CA PRO A 58 7.10 -4.15 16.98
C PRO A 58 6.91 -5.66 16.85
N LYS A 59 6.13 -6.26 17.73
CA LYS A 59 5.87 -7.71 17.75
C LYS A 59 5.22 -8.20 16.45
N TYR A 60 4.32 -7.41 15.86
CA TYR A 60 3.56 -7.80 14.68
C TYR A 60 4.08 -7.18 13.39
N ARG A 61 5.13 -6.37 13.47
CA ARG A 61 5.62 -5.56 12.35
C ARG A 61 6.03 -6.40 11.15
N ARG A 62 6.71 -7.51 11.39
CA ARG A 62 7.20 -8.37 10.30
C ARG A 62 6.04 -9.00 9.50
N ILE A 63 5.08 -9.61 10.20
CA ILE A 63 3.92 -10.21 9.52
C ILE A 63 3.08 -9.14 8.81
N THR A 64 2.92 -7.98 9.44
CA THR A 64 2.21 -6.86 8.84
C THR A 64 2.89 -6.42 7.55
N GLY A 65 4.22 -6.34 7.52
CA GLY A 65 4.97 -5.98 6.31
C GLY A 65 4.75 -6.94 5.16
N ILE A 66 4.75 -8.24 5.45
CA ILE A 66 4.49 -9.28 4.45
C ILE A 66 3.07 -9.14 3.90
N LEU A 67 2.08 -9.03 4.78
CA LEU A 67 0.68 -8.90 4.38
C LEU A 67 0.43 -7.61 3.60
N LEU A 68 1.07 -6.52 4.01
CA LEU A 68 0.97 -5.23 3.33
C LEU A 68 1.59 -5.28 1.94
N GLY A 69 2.71 -5.97 1.77
CA GLY A 69 3.32 -6.20 0.46
C GLY A 69 2.38 -6.96 -0.47
N LEU A 70 1.75 -8.02 0.03
CA LEU A 70 0.76 -8.78 -0.74
C LEU A 70 -0.48 -7.94 -1.05
N PHE A 71 -0.93 -7.13 -0.10
CA PHE A 71 -2.04 -6.20 -0.30
C PHE A 71 -1.74 -5.22 -1.44
N LEU A 72 -0.56 -4.62 -1.46
CA LEU A 72 -0.17 -3.68 -2.52
C LEU A 72 -0.12 -4.35 -3.89
N LEU A 73 0.33 -5.61 -3.95
CA LEU A 73 0.28 -6.37 -5.20
C LEU A 73 -1.16 -6.64 -5.64
N SER A 74 -2.07 -6.85 -4.69
CA SER A 74 -3.48 -7.11 -5.01
C SER A 74 -4.22 -5.88 -5.52
N VAL A 75 -3.79 -4.67 -5.13
CA VAL A 75 -4.40 -3.42 -5.62
C VAL A 75 -3.70 -2.87 -6.87
N LEU A 76 -2.60 -3.47 -7.28
CA LEU A 76 -1.87 -3.06 -8.48
C LEU A 76 -2.76 -3.04 -9.74
N PRO A 77 -3.66 -4.02 -9.98
CA PRO A 77 -4.56 -3.96 -11.14
C PRO A 77 -5.41 -2.69 -11.21
N ALA A 78 -5.86 -2.16 -10.07
CA ALA A 78 -6.63 -0.91 -10.06
C ALA A 78 -5.79 0.27 -10.52
N ASN A 79 -4.54 0.35 -10.08
CA ASN A 79 -3.62 1.42 -10.49
C ASN A 79 -3.25 1.29 -11.97
N ILE A 80 -3.06 0.08 -12.47
CA ILE A 80 -2.80 -0.17 -13.89
C ILE A 80 -4.02 0.20 -14.72
N ASN A 81 -5.23 -0.15 -14.27
CA ASN A 81 -6.47 0.22 -14.94
C ASN A 81 -6.62 1.73 -15.05
N MET A 82 -6.30 2.46 -13.98
CA MET A 82 -6.30 3.92 -14.00
C MET A 82 -5.33 4.48 -15.02
N ALA A 83 -4.12 3.93 -15.09
CA ALA A 83 -3.09 4.40 -16.01
C ALA A 83 -3.44 4.11 -17.48
N ILE A 84 -3.99 2.92 -17.77
CA ILE A 84 -4.36 2.53 -19.13
C ILE A 84 -5.52 3.40 -19.66
N ASN A 85 -6.50 3.70 -18.81
CA ASN A 85 -7.73 4.37 -19.22
C ASN A 85 -7.74 5.87 -18.92
N ASP A 86 -6.60 6.45 -18.53
CA ASP A 86 -6.48 7.88 -18.21
C ASP A 86 -7.55 8.39 -17.25
N MET A 87 -7.83 7.62 -16.20
CA MET A 87 -8.89 7.97 -15.26
C MET A 87 -8.46 9.10 -14.31
N PRO A 88 -9.33 10.10 -14.08
CA PRO A 88 -9.00 11.16 -13.13
C PRO A 88 -8.95 10.65 -11.69
N MET A 89 -8.13 11.30 -10.86
CA MET A 89 -8.00 10.97 -9.45
C MET A 89 -8.04 12.26 -8.61
N PHE A 90 -8.80 12.22 -7.54
CA PHE A 90 -8.97 13.36 -6.61
C PHE A 90 -9.41 14.64 -7.32
N GLY A 91 -10.33 14.50 -8.30
CA GLY A 91 -10.86 15.61 -9.06
C GLY A 91 -9.95 16.17 -10.15
N GLU A 92 -8.76 15.61 -10.33
CA GLU A 92 -7.78 16.08 -11.31
C GLU A 92 -7.41 15.00 -12.31
N GLN A 93 -7.24 15.41 -13.56
CA GLN A 93 -6.74 14.55 -14.63
C GLN A 93 -5.23 14.49 -14.53
N LEU A 94 -4.69 13.29 -14.23
CA LEU A 94 -3.24 13.08 -14.18
C LEU A 94 -2.65 13.01 -15.59
N GLU A 95 -1.44 13.56 -15.75
CA GLU A 95 -0.67 13.31 -16.96
C GLU A 95 -0.38 11.80 -17.08
N PRO A 96 -0.35 11.25 -18.31
CA PRO A 96 -0.12 9.80 -18.47
C PRO A 96 1.15 9.30 -17.78
N TRP A 97 2.24 10.07 -17.84
CA TRP A 97 3.50 9.68 -17.18
C TRP A 97 3.34 9.61 -15.66
N ALA A 98 2.52 10.48 -15.07
CA ALA A 98 2.29 10.49 -13.61
C ALA A 98 1.50 9.25 -13.18
N ALA A 99 0.51 8.83 -13.96
CA ALA A 99 -0.27 7.62 -13.67
C ALA A 99 0.63 6.38 -13.73
N TRP A 100 1.49 6.26 -14.74
CA TRP A 100 2.43 5.15 -14.85
C TRP A 100 3.54 5.21 -13.79
N LEU A 101 3.95 6.40 -13.37
CA LEU A 101 4.88 6.56 -12.26
C LEU A 101 4.29 6.00 -10.96
N ARG A 102 3.00 6.21 -10.70
CA ARG A 102 2.32 5.62 -9.54
C ARG A 102 2.40 4.10 -9.54
N VAL A 103 2.22 3.48 -10.70
CA VAL A 103 2.37 2.02 -10.86
C VAL A 103 3.81 1.62 -10.53
N ALA A 104 4.78 2.30 -11.12
CA ALA A 104 6.20 1.98 -10.92
C ALA A 104 6.63 2.16 -9.45
N LEU A 105 6.15 3.19 -8.77
CA LEU A 105 6.52 3.48 -7.38
C LEU A 105 6.00 2.45 -6.38
N GLN A 106 5.03 1.62 -6.75
CA GLN A 106 4.56 0.55 -5.85
C GLN A 106 5.66 -0.46 -5.55
N PHE A 107 6.57 -0.74 -6.47
CA PHE A 107 7.64 -1.70 -6.27
C PHE A 107 8.69 -1.23 -5.25
N PRO A 108 9.26 -0.01 -5.37
CA PRO A 108 10.12 0.54 -4.31
C PRO A 108 9.42 0.67 -2.96
N LEU A 109 8.12 0.99 -2.96
CA LEU A 109 7.35 1.07 -1.73
C LEU A 109 7.27 -0.29 -1.03
N ILE A 110 6.99 -1.35 -1.77
CA ILE A 110 6.97 -2.71 -1.23
C ILE A 110 8.36 -3.08 -0.69
N ALA A 111 9.41 -2.77 -1.43
CA ALA A 111 10.78 -3.02 -0.99
C ALA A 111 11.10 -2.29 0.32
N TRP A 112 10.71 -1.03 0.43
CA TRP A 112 10.90 -0.24 1.65
C TRP A 112 10.14 -0.83 2.84
N ILE A 113 8.88 -1.24 2.63
CA ILE A 113 8.05 -1.88 3.65
C ILE A 113 8.73 -3.15 4.17
N LEU A 114 9.18 -4.02 3.27
CA LEU A 114 9.83 -5.27 3.66
C LEU A 114 11.12 -5.02 4.44
N TRP A 115 11.90 -4.04 4.02
CA TRP A 115 13.12 -3.66 4.75
C TRP A 115 12.78 -3.08 6.13
N ALA A 116 11.84 -2.13 6.20
CA ALA A 116 11.50 -1.45 7.44
C ALA A 116 10.88 -2.39 8.47
N THR A 117 10.20 -3.45 8.02
CA THR A 117 9.54 -4.42 8.90
C THR A 117 10.43 -5.61 9.28
N GLY A 118 11.68 -5.63 8.81
CA GLY A 118 12.67 -6.62 9.22
C GLY A 118 12.66 -7.92 8.43
N PHE A 119 11.89 -8.00 7.35
CA PHE A 119 11.78 -9.22 6.55
C PHE A 119 13.15 -9.71 6.06
N TRP A 120 13.92 -8.85 5.42
CA TRP A 120 15.23 -9.23 4.87
C TRP A 120 16.28 -9.43 5.95
N HIS A 121 16.22 -8.66 7.02
CA HIS A 121 17.18 -8.75 8.11
C HIS A 121 17.08 -10.10 8.83
N GLU A 122 15.88 -10.58 9.14
CA GLU A 122 15.67 -11.88 9.79
C GLU A 122 16.13 -13.05 8.92
N LYS A 123 15.86 -12.98 7.61
CA LYS A 123 16.30 -14.01 6.67
C LYS A 123 17.83 -14.12 6.66
N LYS A 124 18.53 -12.99 6.66
CA LYS A 124 19.99 -12.94 6.70
C LYS A 124 20.54 -13.47 8.01
N ALA A 125 19.93 -13.14 9.14
CA ALA A 125 20.31 -13.64 10.45
C ALA A 125 20.11 -15.16 10.57
N SER A 126 19.03 -15.69 10.01
CA SER A 126 18.76 -17.13 9.98
C SER A 126 19.83 -17.88 9.19
N VAL A 127 20.22 -17.37 8.03
CA VAL A 127 21.28 -17.95 7.21
C VAL A 127 22.63 -17.91 7.95
N ALA A 128 22.91 -16.83 8.66
CA ALA A 128 24.17 -16.68 9.41
C ALA A 128 24.28 -17.67 10.59
N ARG A 129 23.17 -18.22 11.08
CA ARG A 129 23.15 -19.22 12.15
C ARG A 129 23.37 -20.65 11.67
N LEU A 130 23.29 -20.86 10.38
CA LEU A 130 23.55 -22.17 9.78
C LEU A 130 25.04 -22.39 9.57
#